data_077a483a52a2a1215dba77755b881cdd
#
_entry.id   077a483a52a2a1215dba77755b881cdd
#
_cell.length_a   1.000
_cell.length_b   1.000
_cell.length_c   1.000
_cell.angle_alpha   90.00
_cell.angle_beta   90.00
_cell.angle_gamma   90.00
#
_symmetry.space_group_name_H-M   'P 1'
#
loop_
_entity.id
_entity.type
_entity.pdbx_description
1 polymer ?
#
loop_
_entity_poly.entity_id
_entity_poly.type
_entity_poly.pdbx_seq_one_letter_code
_entity_poly.pdbx_strand_id
1 'polypeptide(L)'
;MGLASVMAAKVAGATTIIAVDVTPSRLELALELGATHVINSREEDPVKRIHEITGGGVNYSLECSGRAEVLRQAIDAVTTLGTCGIVGATKVGTEVAFNINDVMIPGKRIMGIVQGDVVANAFIPTLVDLYMQGRFPFDKLCRFYSFDQVNEAMADSERGVTIKPILRMPTSADQA
;
A
#
# COMPACT_ATOMS: atom_id res chain seq x y z
N MET A 1 4.26 -1.57 -1.08
CA MET A 1 2.94 -2.21 -1.32
C MET A 1 1.82 -1.18 -1.36
N GLY A 2 1.73 -0.21 -0.46
CA GLY A 2 0.63 0.77 -0.40
C GLY A 2 0.27 1.46 -1.73
N LEU A 3 1.26 1.95 -2.49
CA LEU A 3 1.00 2.57 -3.79
C LEU A 3 0.45 1.58 -4.84
N ALA A 4 0.86 0.32 -4.80
CA ALA A 4 0.26 -0.73 -5.63
C ALA A 4 -1.20 -0.98 -5.25
N SER A 5 -1.53 -0.88 -3.95
CA SER A 5 -2.91 -1.00 -3.47
C SER A 5 -3.80 0.16 -3.95
N VAL A 6 -3.26 1.38 -4.06
CA VAL A 6 -3.97 2.53 -4.66
C VAL A 6 -4.34 2.24 -6.11
N MET A 7 -3.38 1.75 -6.92
CA MET A 7 -3.66 1.35 -8.30
C MET A 7 -4.69 0.22 -8.38
N ALA A 8 -4.57 -0.79 -7.52
CA ALA A 8 -5.51 -1.91 -7.48
C ALA A 8 -6.92 -1.47 -7.11
N ALA A 9 -7.07 -0.57 -6.13
CA ALA A 9 -8.36 0.02 -5.77
C ALA A 9 -9.01 0.77 -6.94
N LYS A 10 -8.21 1.54 -7.70
CA LYS A 10 -8.66 2.21 -8.92
C LYS A 10 -9.12 1.21 -9.99
N VAL A 11 -8.35 0.16 -10.22
CA VAL A 11 -8.72 -0.92 -11.17
C VAL A 11 -10.00 -1.61 -10.74
N ALA A 12 -10.20 -1.83 -9.44
CA ALA A 12 -11.42 -2.41 -8.87
C ALA A 12 -12.63 -1.46 -8.89
N GLY A 13 -12.47 -0.21 -9.30
CA GLY A 13 -13.57 0.75 -9.44
C GLY A 13 -13.94 1.47 -8.13
N ALA A 14 -13.05 1.53 -7.15
CA ALA A 14 -13.28 2.34 -5.96
C ALA A 14 -13.43 3.82 -6.31
N THR A 15 -14.48 4.45 -5.81
CA THR A 15 -14.81 5.87 -6.10
C THR A 15 -14.10 6.83 -5.16
N THR A 16 -13.80 6.39 -3.95
CA THR A 16 -13.02 7.16 -2.96
C THR A 16 -11.82 6.30 -2.54
N ILE A 17 -10.63 6.80 -2.81
CA ILE A 17 -9.36 6.13 -2.50
C ILE A 17 -8.53 7.10 -1.67
N ILE A 18 -8.30 6.77 -0.40
CA ILE A 18 -7.57 7.61 0.54
C ILE A 18 -6.21 6.96 0.81
N ALA A 19 -5.13 7.63 0.45
CA ALA A 19 -3.78 7.18 0.78
C ALA A 19 -3.28 7.91 2.03
N VAL A 20 -2.79 7.13 3.00
CA VAL A 20 -2.19 7.63 4.24
C VAL A 20 -0.71 7.27 4.26
N ASP A 21 0.16 8.25 4.40
CA ASP A 21 1.61 8.04 4.51
C ASP A 21 2.22 9.17 5.35
N VAL A 22 3.47 9.04 5.73
CA VAL A 22 4.27 10.07 6.42
C VAL A 22 5.22 10.81 5.48
N THR A 23 5.31 10.40 4.22
CA THR A 23 6.27 10.89 3.23
C THR A 23 5.55 11.68 2.14
N PRO A 24 5.75 13.01 2.04
CA PRO A 24 5.02 13.86 1.09
C PRO A 24 5.13 13.40 -0.36
N SER A 25 6.33 13.01 -0.83
CA SER A 25 6.53 12.54 -2.21
C SER A 25 5.76 11.25 -2.53
N ARG A 26 5.49 10.39 -1.54
CA ARG A 26 4.64 9.20 -1.72
C ARG A 26 3.16 9.57 -1.80
N LEU A 27 2.75 10.60 -1.07
CA LEU A 27 1.38 11.12 -1.14
C LEU A 27 1.11 11.78 -2.49
N GLU A 28 2.06 12.55 -3.02
CA GLU A 28 1.99 13.13 -4.36
C GLU A 28 1.87 12.02 -5.43
N LEU A 29 2.73 11.01 -5.37
CA LEU A 29 2.65 9.87 -6.27
C LEU A 29 1.36 9.07 -6.11
N ALA A 30 0.80 8.96 -4.90
CA ALA A 30 -0.48 8.30 -4.69
C ALA A 30 -1.62 9.00 -5.45
N LEU A 31 -1.64 10.34 -5.49
CA LEU A 31 -2.59 11.11 -6.30
C LEU A 31 -2.45 10.81 -7.80
N GLU A 32 -1.21 10.77 -8.32
CA GLU A 32 -0.97 10.39 -9.72
C GLU A 32 -1.48 8.98 -10.04
N LEU A 33 -1.31 8.06 -9.10
CA LEU A 33 -1.69 6.65 -9.26
C LEU A 33 -3.19 6.41 -9.07
N GLY A 34 -3.93 7.39 -8.58
CA GLY A 34 -5.38 7.35 -8.53
C GLY A 34 -6.01 7.50 -7.16
N ALA A 35 -5.25 7.87 -6.13
CA ALA A 35 -5.85 8.30 -4.88
C ALA A 35 -6.69 9.57 -5.12
N THR A 36 -7.86 9.63 -4.50
CA THR A 36 -8.74 10.81 -4.53
C THR A 36 -8.44 11.79 -3.41
N HIS A 37 -7.86 11.27 -2.31
CA HIS A 37 -7.45 12.04 -1.13
C HIS A 37 -6.14 11.48 -0.60
N VAL A 38 -5.37 12.35 0.04
CA VAL A 38 -4.15 11.99 0.74
C VAL A 38 -4.14 12.58 2.14
N ILE A 39 -3.53 11.87 3.08
CA ILE A 39 -3.42 12.28 4.49
C ILE A 39 -1.98 12.08 4.94
N ASN A 40 -1.34 13.15 5.41
CA ASN A 40 -0.06 13.05 6.09
C ASN A 40 -0.29 12.79 7.58
N SER A 41 -0.07 11.57 8.03
CA SER A 41 -0.32 11.18 9.42
C SER A 41 0.66 11.78 10.44
N ARG A 42 1.67 12.56 10.00
CA ARG A 42 2.49 13.40 10.88
C ARG A 42 1.84 14.75 11.21
N GLU A 43 0.90 15.19 10.38
CA GLU A 43 0.30 16.52 10.46
C GLU A 43 -1.11 16.49 11.02
N GLU A 44 -1.82 15.38 10.82
CA GLU A 44 -3.20 15.24 11.28
C GLU A 44 -3.53 13.79 11.68
N ASP A 45 -4.60 13.61 12.46
CA ASP A 45 -5.12 12.29 12.83
C ASP A 45 -5.81 11.66 11.62
N PRO A 46 -5.26 10.54 11.09
CA PRO A 46 -5.79 9.93 9.88
C PRO A 46 -7.19 9.33 10.08
N VAL A 47 -7.51 8.80 11.25
CA VAL A 47 -8.84 8.21 11.52
C VAL A 47 -9.90 9.29 11.50
N LYS A 48 -9.68 10.37 12.23
CA LYS A 48 -10.59 11.51 12.25
C LYS A 48 -10.80 12.05 10.83
N ARG A 49 -9.71 12.26 10.10
CA ARG A 49 -9.78 12.82 8.75
C ARG A 49 -10.50 11.91 7.76
N ILE A 50 -10.29 10.59 7.85
CA ILE A 50 -11.03 9.61 7.07
C ILE A 50 -12.53 9.68 7.34
N HIS A 51 -12.92 9.76 8.62
CA HIS A 51 -14.33 9.88 8.99
C HIS A 51 -14.97 11.19 8.49
N GLU A 52 -14.23 12.30 8.48
CA GLU A 52 -14.70 13.57 7.92
C GLU A 52 -14.91 13.46 6.39
N ILE A 53 -13.96 12.85 5.66
CA ILE A 53 -14.05 12.69 4.21
C ILE A 53 -15.22 11.78 3.82
N THR A 54 -15.45 10.71 4.58
CA THR A 54 -16.38 9.63 4.20
C THR A 54 -17.75 9.71 4.89
N GLY A 55 -17.88 10.55 5.91
CA GLY A 55 -19.10 10.62 6.72
C GLY A 55 -19.31 9.42 7.64
N GLY A 56 -18.28 8.64 7.99
CA GLY A 56 -18.44 7.52 8.93
C GLY A 56 -17.49 6.34 8.73
N GLY A 57 -16.45 6.52 7.96
CA GLY A 57 -15.41 5.51 7.72
C GLY A 57 -15.46 4.87 6.34
N VAL A 58 -14.42 4.10 6.01
CA VAL A 58 -14.26 3.42 4.72
C VAL A 58 -14.82 2.00 4.73
N ASN A 59 -15.28 1.50 3.59
CA ASN A 59 -15.73 0.11 3.47
C ASN A 59 -14.57 -0.89 3.58
N TYR A 60 -13.38 -0.49 3.08
CA TYR A 60 -12.18 -1.31 3.10
C TYR A 60 -11.00 -0.46 3.54
N SER A 61 -10.18 -0.99 4.43
CA SER A 61 -8.86 -0.47 4.75
C SER A 61 -7.80 -1.54 4.49
N LEU A 62 -6.59 -1.12 4.11
CA LEU A 62 -5.49 -2.04 3.87
C LEU A 62 -4.24 -1.53 4.59
N GLU A 63 -3.80 -2.30 5.58
CA GLU A 63 -2.58 -2.02 6.31
C GLU A 63 -1.37 -2.61 5.57
N CYS A 64 -0.42 -1.77 5.16
CA CYS A 64 0.74 -2.14 4.35
C CYS A 64 2.08 -1.78 5.00
N SER A 65 2.09 -1.16 6.18
CA SER A 65 3.31 -0.67 6.84
C SER A 65 3.94 -1.69 7.78
N GLY A 66 3.15 -2.64 8.29
CA GLY A 66 3.56 -3.60 9.33
C GLY A 66 3.72 -2.99 10.72
N ARG A 67 3.08 -1.84 11.00
CA ARG A 67 3.14 -1.14 12.28
C ARG A 67 1.86 -1.35 13.08
N ALA A 68 1.99 -1.70 14.37
CA ALA A 68 0.85 -2.00 15.24
C ALA A 68 -0.12 -0.82 15.36
N GLU A 69 0.41 0.39 15.52
CA GLU A 69 -0.38 1.62 15.62
C GLU A 69 -1.14 1.93 14.32
N VAL A 70 -0.55 1.65 13.15
CA VAL A 70 -1.20 1.86 11.86
C VAL A 70 -2.30 0.83 11.63
N LEU A 71 -2.08 -0.43 12.06
CA LEU A 71 -3.14 -1.45 12.02
C LEU A 71 -4.32 -1.06 12.91
N ARG A 72 -4.06 -0.51 14.11
CA ARG A 72 -5.13 -0.01 14.97
C ARG A 72 -5.92 1.10 14.26
N GLN A 73 -5.25 2.07 13.68
CA GLN A 73 -5.88 3.16 12.91
C GLN A 73 -6.69 2.62 11.72
N ALA A 74 -6.15 1.60 11.01
CA ALA A 74 -6.84 0.98 9.89
C ALA A 74 -8.14 0.27 10.31
N ILE A 75 -8.17 -0.38 11.48
CA ILE A 75 -9.37 -0.99 12.08
C ILE A 75 -10.38 0.09 12.47
N ASP A 76 -9.91 1.17 13.10
CA ASP A 76 -10.78 2.26 13.57
C ASP A 76 -11.41 3.03 12.40
N ALA A 77 -10.69 3.21 11.30
CA ALA A 77 -11.16 3.90 10.10
C ALA A 77 -12.27 3.17 9.32
N VAL A 78 -12.47 1.87 9.59
CA VAL A 78 -13.47 1.08 8.86
C VAL A 78 -14.88 1.33 9.39
N THR A 79 -15.84 1.49 8.48
CA THR A 79 -17.26 1.68 8.79
C THR A 79 -17.94 0.36 9.21
N THR A 80 -19.24 0.42 9.53
CA THR A 80 -20.07 -0.77 9.82
C THR A 80 -20.03 -1.77 8.68
N LEU A 81 -19.86 -3.07 9.01
CA LEU A 81 -19.72 -4.21 8.09
C LEU A 81 -18.50 -4.14 7.15
N GLY A 82 -17.60 -3.17 7.34
CA GLY A 82 -16.41 -3.03 6.51
C GLY A 82 -15.30 -4.02 6.88
N THR A 83 -14.25 -4.03 6.08
CA THR A 83 -13.15 -5.01 6.20
C THR A 83 -11.80 -4.31 6.27
N CYS A 84 -10.96 -4.68 7.25
CA CYS A 84 -9.57 -4.31 7.36
C CYS A 84 -8.69 -5.49 6.91
N GLY A 85 -7.93 -5.32 5.82
CA GLY A 85 -6.94 -6.28 5.34
C GLY A 85 -5.54 -5.98 5.91
N ILE A 86 -4.83 -7.00 6.34
CA ILE A 86 -3.46 -6.92 6.87
C ILE A 86 -2.51 -7.52 5.84
N VAL A 87 -1.64 -6.71 5.25
CA VAL A 87 -0.63 -7.09 4.26
C VAL A 87 0.78 -6.83 4.78
N GLY A 88 0.94 -5.83 5.62
CA GLY A 88 2.23 -5.44 6.20
C GLY A 88 2.77 -6.53 7.13
N ALA A 89 3.98 -7.04 6.86
CA ALA A 89 4.65 -7.97 7.75
C ALA A 89 5.16 -7.23 8.99
N THR A 90 4.78 -7.73 10.17
CA THR A 90 5.23 -7.20 11.46
C THR A 90 6.38 -8.04 12.04
N LYS A 91 7.05 -7.51 13.06
CA LYS A 91 7.97 -8.30 13.87
C LYS A 91 7.19 -9.39 14.60
N VAL A 92 7.75 -10.60 14.68
CA VAL A 92 7.15 -11.71 15.44
C VAL A 92 6.90 -11.30 16.89
N GLY A 93 5.70 -11.60 17.38
CA GLY A 93 5.25 -11.21 18.73
C GLY A 93 4.65 -9.82 18.82
N THR A 94 4.46 -9.11 17.69
CA THR A 94 3.74 -7.83 17.70
C THR A 94 2.26 -8.06 18.00
N GLU A 95 1.73 -7.33 18.97
CA GLU A 95 0.33 -7.38 19.39
C GLU A 95 -0.34 -6.04 19.13
N VAL A 96 -1.64 -6.08 18.84
CA VAL A 96 -2.50 -4.90 18.69
C VAL A 96 -3.71 -5.02 19.61
N ALA A 97 -3.85 -4.09 20.54
CA ALA A 97 -5.01 -4.04 21.42
C ALA A 97 -6.13 -3.19 20.80
N PHE A 98 -7.36 -3.70 20.86
CA PHE A 98 -8.58 -2.96 20.52
C PHE A 98 -9.74 -3.35 21.43
N ASN A 99 -10.73 -2.47 21.56
CA ASN A 99 -11.96 -2.80 22.27
C ASN A 99 -12.78 -3.79 21.41
N ILE A 100 -13.14 -4.90 21.99
CA ILE A 100 -13.90 -5.96 21.30
C ILE A 100 -15.24 -5.40 20.77
N ASN A 101 -15.90 -4.52 21.51
CA ASN A 101 -17.18 -3.92 21.10
C ASN A 101 -17.04 -3.02 19.87
N ASP A 102 -15.86 -2.43 19.62
CA ASP A 102 -15.59 -1.60 18.44
C ASP A 102 -15.49 -2.44 17.15
N VAL A 103 -15.35 -3.75 17.28
CA VAL A 103 -15.36 -4.70 16.17
C VAL A 103 -16.67 -5.47 16.11
N MET A 104 -17.16 -5.96 17.26
CA MET A 104 -18.35 -6.83 17.34
C MET A 104 -19.64 -6.08 16.98
N ILE A 105 -19.88 -4.92 17.59
CA ILE A 105 -21.14 -4.18 17.40
C ILE A 105 -21.31 -3.72 15.94
N PRO A 106 -20.31 -3.07 15.32
CA PRO A 106 -20.41 -2.67 13.91
C PRO A 106 -20.18 -3.84 12.94
N GLY A 107 -19.87 -5.04 13.42
CA GLY A 107 -19.66 -6.22 12.57
C GLY A 107 -18.46 -6.09 11.63
N LYS A 108 -17.39 -5.43 12.05
CA LYS A 108 -16.16 -5.27 11.26
C LYS A 108 -15.48 -6.62 11.05
N ARG A 109 -14.77 -6.75 9.93
CA ARG A 109 -13.92 -7.89 9.62
C ARG A 109 -12.46 -7.50 9.62
N ILE A 110 -11.61 -8.36 10.17
CA ILE A 110 -10.15 -8.21 10.16
C ILE A 110 -9.60 -9.48 9.54
N MET A 111 -8.81 -9.36 8.46
CA MET A 111 -8.29 -10.52 7.74
C MET A 111 -6.84 -10.33 7.32
N GLY A 112 -6.03 -11.38 7.48
CA GLY A 112 -4.68 -11.45 6.92
C GLY A 112 -4.73 -11.73 5.41
N ILE A 113 -3.79 -11.15 4.67
CA ILE A 113 -3.63 -11.36 3.22
C ILE A 113 -2.17 -11.68 2.97
N VAL A 114 -1.89 -12.91 2.53
CA VAL A 114 -0.54 -13.36 2.19
C VAL A 114 -0.46 -13.55 0.68
N GLN A 115 0.38 -12.72 0.02
CA GLN A 115 0.58 -12.78 -1.44
C GLN A 115 -0.72 -12.71 -2.27
N GLY A 116 -1.79 -12.14 -1.70
CA GLY A 116 -3.08 -11.97 -2.38
C GLY A 116 -3.89 -13.26 -2.57
N ASP A 117 -3.47 -14.39 -1.95
CA ASP A 117 -4.12 -15.70 -2.08
C ASP A 117 -4.35 -16.13 -3.54
N VAL A 118 -3.40 -15.77 -4.42
CA VAL A 118 -3.51 -15.95 -5.87
C VAL A 118 -2.60 -17.06 -6.41
N VAL A 119 -2.99 -17.62 -7.52
CA VAL A 119 -2.12 -18.47 -8.33
C VAL A 119 -1.27 -17.55 -9.23
N ALA A 120 0.02 -17.42 -8.91
CA ALA A 120 0.93 -16.46 -9.56
C ALA A 120 0.95 -16.59 -11.09
N ASN A 121 0.99 -17.82 -11.62
CA ASN A 121 1.01 -18.09 -13.07
C ASN A 121 -0.25 -17.61 -13.81
N ALA A 122 -1.38 -17.48 -13.12
CA ALA A 122 -2.61 -16.93 -13.68
C ALA A 122 -2.70 -15.40 -13.48
N PHE A 123 -2.24 -14.91 -12.34
CA PHE A 123 -2.43 -13.49 -11.98
C PHE A 123 -1.37 -12.57 -12.57
N ILE A 124 -0.12 -13.03 -12.73
CA ILE A 124 0.95 -12.19 -13.31
C ILE A 124 0.61 -11.76 -14.75
N PRO A 125 0.12 -12.63 -15.66
CA PRO A 125 -0.35 -12.17 -16.98
C PRO A 125 -1.42 -11.09 -16.90
N THR A 126 -2.38 -11.22 -15.98
CA THR A 126 -3.42 -10.19 -15.77
C THR A 126 -2.82 -8.84 -15.37
N LEU A 127 -1.79 -8.83 -14.49
CA LEU A 127 -1.10 -7.60 -14.13
C LEU A 127 -0.35 -6.98 -15.30
N VAL A 128 0.25 -7.81 -16.18
CA VAL A 128 0.91 -7.36 -17.42
C VAL A 128 -0.11 -6.73 -18.36
N ASP A 129 -1.26 -7.36 -18.55
CA ASP A 129 -2.34 -6.81 -19.38
C ASP A 129 -2.85 -5.47 -18.85
N LEU A 130 -3.04 -5.34 -17.55
CA LEU A 130 -3.41 -4.08 -16.91
C LEU A 130 -2.35 -2.98 -17.09
N TYR A 131 -1.08 -3.34 -17.02
CA TYR A 131 0.03 -2.44 -17.31
C TYR A 131 0.01 -1.97 -18.78
N MET A 132 -0.10 -2.90 -19.72
CA MET A 132 -0.17 -2.58 -21.15
C MET A 132 -1.36 -1.70 -21.53
N GLN A 133 -2.45 -1.78 -20.75
CA GLN A 133 -3.62 -0.89 -20.86
C GLN A 133 -3.41 0.47 -20.16
N GLY A 134 -2.28 0.71 -19.50
CA GLY A 134 -2.03 1.92 -18.70
C GLY A 134 -2.84 2.01 -17.40
N ARG A 135 -3.51 0.92 -17.02
CA ARG A 135 -4.39 0.88 -15.83
C ARG A 135 -3.64 0.54 -14.53
N PHE A 136 -2.46 -0.08 -14.64
CA PHE A 136 -1.62 -0.45 -13.51
C PHE A 136 -0.14 -0.08 -13.78
N PRO A 137 0.22 1.23 -13.80
CA PRO A 137 1.55 1.72 -14.18
C PRO A 137 2.59 1.48 -13.07
N PHE A 138 2.93 0.22 -12.82
CA PHE A 138 3.87 -0.17 -11.76
C PHE A 138 5.32 0.28 -12.04
N ASP A 139 5.66 0.56 -13.27
CA ASP A 139 6.95 1.13 -13.70
C ASP A 139 7.25 2.46 -13.00
N LYS A 140 6.24 3.27 -12.70
CA LYS A 140 6.37 4.50 -11.89
C LYS A 140 6.90 4.26 -10.46
N LEU A 141 6.82 3.02 -9.96
CA LEU A 141 7.38 2.63 -8.67
C LEU A 141 8.84 2.21 -8.77
N CYS A 142 9.34 1.94 -9.98
CA CYS A 142 10.62 1.30 -10.24
C CYS A 142 11.70 2.32 -10.60
N ARG A 143 12.90 2.13 -10.05
CA ARG A 143 14.11 2.82 -10.48
C ARG A 143 15.19 1.78 -10.77
N PHE A 144 15.80 1.87 -11.95
CA PHE A 144 16.85 0.96 -12.37
C PHE A 144 18.21 1.48 -11.94
N TYR A 145 19.05 0.57 -11.47
CA TYR A 145 20.44 0.78 -11.11
C TYR A 145 21.28 -0.27 -11.85
N SER A 146 22.55 0.05 -12.15
CA SER A 146 23.50 -0.97 -12.58
C SER A 146 23.88 -1.87 -11.39
N PHE A 147 24.42 -3.05 -11.65
CA PHE A 147 24.74 -4.01 -10.59
C PHE A 147 25.79 -3.48 -9.60
N ASP A 148 26.76 -2.74 -10.08
CA ASP A 148 27.81 -2.08 -9.26
C ASP A 148 27.23 -0.99 -8.32
N GLN A 149 26.04 -0.46 -8.60
CA GLN A 149 25.33 0.51 -7.76
C GLN A 149 24.45 -0.15 -6.67
N VAL A 150 24.65 -1.44 -6.36
CA VAL A 150 23.79 -2.15 -5.38
C VAL A 150 23.73 -1.45 -4.02
N ASN A 151 24.86 -0.93 -3.52
CA ASN A 151 24.89 -0.24 -2.23
C ASN A 151 24.16 1.12 -2.28
N GLU A 152 24.24 1.85 -3.40
CA GLU A 152 23.48 3.07 -3.62
C GLU A 152 21.96 2.76 -3.67
N ALA A 153 21.58 1.73 -4.42
CA ALA A 153 20.19 1.29 -4.52
C ALA A 153 19.58 0.92 -3.17
N MET A 154 20.36 0.24 -2.31
CA MET A 154 19.94 -0.09 -0.95
C MET A 154 19.78 1.17 -0.09
N ALA A 155 20.77 2.05 -0.09
CA ALA A 155 20.73 3.31 0.67
C ALA A 155 19.56 4.21 0.21
N ASP A 156 19.30 4.30 -1.09
CA ASP A 156 18.17 5.05 -1.64
C ASP A 156 16.80 4.45 -1.22
N SER A 157 16.74 3.13 -1.14
CA SER A 157 15.53 2.44 -0.66
C SER A 157 15.29 2.70 0.83
N GLU A 158 16.34 2.64 1.67
CA GLU A 158 16.25 2.91 3.10
C GLU A 158 15.85 4.37 3.39
N ARG A 159 16.40 5.32 2.63
CA ARG A 159 16.06 6.75 2.73
C ARG A 159 14.69 7.08 2.14
N GLY A 160 14.04 6.13 1.46
CA GLY A 160 12.75 6.33 0.80
C GLY A 160 12.82 7.15 -0.49
N VAL A 161 14.01 7.42 -1.01
CA VAL A 161 14.23 8.10 -2.31
C VAL A 161 13.76 7.23 -3.47
N THR A 162 13.97 5.92 -3.36
CA THR A 162 13.50 4.94 -4.34
C THR A 162 12.50 4.00 -3.68
N ILE A 163 11.35 3.81 -4.33
CA ILE A 163 10.30 2.92 -3.83
C ILE A 163 10.64 1.45 -4.11
N LYS A 164 11.02 1.15 -5.36
CA LYS A 164 11.39 -0.19 -5.82
C LYS A 164 12.67 -0.12 -6.64
N PRO A 165 13.84 -0.32 -6.03
CA PRO A 165 15.09 -0.42 -6.77
C PRO A 165 15.13 -1.74 -7.55
N ILE A 166 15.57 -1.69 -8.80
CA ILE A 166 15.78 -2.85 -9.67
C ILE A 166 17.22 -2.79 -10.18
N LEU A 167 17.99 -3.84 -9.91
CA LEU A 167 19.34 -3.98 -10.43
C LEU A 167 19.32 -4.61 -11.81
N ARG A 168 20.01 -3.97 -12.77
CA ARG A 168 20.31 -4.56 -14.09
C ARG A 168 21.56 -5.40 -13.97
N MET A 169 21.42 -6.68 -14.24
CA MET A 169 22.56 -7.59 -14.27
C MET A 169 23.40 -7.31 -15.50
N PRO A 170 24.76 -7.42 -15.42
CA PRO A 170 25.63 -7.31 -16.59
C PRO A 170 25.26 -8.37 -17.62
N THR A 171 25.21 -7.98 -18.87
CA THR A 171 25.07 -8.91 -19.99
C THR A 171 26.45 -9.32 -20.51
N SER A 172 26.53 -10.39 -21.31
CA SER A 172 27.76 -10.81 -21.95
C SER A 172 28.35 -9.74 -22.89
N ALA A 173 27.52 -8.80 -23.36
CA ALA A 173 27.95 -7.66 -24.17
C ALA A 173 28.64 -6.56 -23.34
N ASP A 174 28.41 -6.49 -22.04
CA ASP A 174 29.01 -5.51 -21.14
C ASP A 174 30.40 -5.96 -20.63
N GLN A 175 30.83 -7.17 -20.98
CA GLN A 175 32.08 -7.79 -20.55
C GLN A 175 33.15 -7.83 -21.65
N ALA A 176 32.86 -7.31 -22.83
CA ALA A 176 33.76 -7.19 -23.99
C ALA A 176 34.25 -5.75 -24.16
#